data_75b9c50774a7ade90fcf95d08d924143
#
_entry.id   75b9c50774a7ade90fcf95d08d924143
#
_cell.length_a   1.000
_cell.length_b   1.000
_cell.length_c   1.000
_cell.angle_alpha   90.00
_cell.angle_beta   90.00
_cell.angle_gamma   90.00
#
_symmetry.space_group_name_H-M   'P 1'
#
loop_
_entity.id
_entity.type
_entity.pdbx_description
1 polymer ?
#
loop_
_entity_poly.entity_id
_entity_poly.type
_entity_poly.pdbx_seq_one_letter_code
_entity_poly.pdbx_strand_id
1 'polypeptide(L)'
;MLVIGAAVIALGAKMLEGSSVSLAKMAGIPTEVIGVTVVALCTSLPELVTAITSLAKGHGSLSLGNIIGANIFNLVLVSGMAVTISPFAVPEGSKFLGHNASLVLEIPLMVTVMAIMTLPALVKGKLRRWQGILLLGIYAAFVVLQVLIAVGIV
;
A
#
# COMPACT_ATOMS: atom_id res chain seq x y z
N MET A 1 7.95 -21.52 16.65
CA MET A 1 7.65 -20.12 17.01
C MET A 1 7.37 -19.25 15.77
N LEU A 2 8.25 -19.21 14.76
CA LEU A 2 8.09 -18.34 13.59
C LEU A 2 6.80 -18.63 12.79
N VAL A 3 6.53 -19.89 12.46
CA VAL A 3 5.32 -20.31 11.71
C VAL A 3 4.04 -19.96 12.47
N ILE A 4 4.02 -20.20 13.79
CA ILE A 4 2.86 -19.87 14.63
C ILE A 4 2.64 -18.36 14.67
N GLY A 5 3.71 -17.56 14.83
CA GLY A 5 3.62 -16.10 14.83
C GLY A 5 3.13 -15.57 13.49
N ALA A 6 3.64 -16.09 12.38
CA ALA A 6 3.18 -15.71 11.04
C ALA A 6 1.70 -16.06 10.82
N ALA A 7 1.25 -17.24 11.26
CA ALA A 7 -0.16 -17.66 11.16
C ALA A 7 -1.07 -16.75 11.99
N VAL A 8 -0.68 -16.39 13.22
CA VAL A 8 -1.46 -15.48 14.08
C VAL A 8 -1.58 -14.09 13.46
N ILE A 9 -0.48 -13.55 12.92
CA ILE A 9 -0.50 -12.24 12.23
C ILE A 9 -1.41 -12.30 11.00
N ALA A 10 -1.31 -13.34 10.16
CA ALA A 10 -2.13 -13.48 8.98
C ALA A 10 -3.63 -13.63 9.31
N LEU A 11 -3.98 -14.40 10.33
CA LEU A 11 -5.36 -14.53 10.80
C LEU A 11 -5.89 -13.20 11.35
N GLY A 12 -5.10 -12.51 12.17
CA GLY A 12 -5.48 -11.21 12.71
C GLY A 12 -5.70 -10.17 11.61
N ALA A 13 -4.82 -10.09 10.63
CA ALA A 13 -4.95 -9.20 9.48
C ALA A 13 -6.22 -9.51 8.68
N LYS A 14 -6.51 -10.78 8.39
CA LYS A 14 -7.71 -11.21 7.67
C LYS A 14 -9.01 -10.89 8.43
N MET A 15 -9.04 -11.06 9.74
CA MET A 15 -10.20 -10.69 10.57
C MET A 15 -10.42 -9.18 10.58
N LEU A 16 -9.34 -8.41 10.70
CA LEU A 16 -9.40 -6.94 10.66
C LEU A 16 -9.88 -6.44 9.30
N GLU A 17 -9.36 -6.98 8.21
CA GLU A 17 -9.78 -6.69 6.83
C GLU A 17 -11.29 -6.93 6.68
N GLY A 18 -11.78 -8.13 7.00
CA GLY A 18 -13.20 -8.48 6.87
C GLY A 18 -14.12 -7.55 7.65
N SER A 19 -13.76 -7.24 8.90
CA SER A 19 -14.54 -6.35 9.76
C SER A 19 -14.51 -4.90 9.24
N SER A 20 -13.34 -4.41 8.85
CA SER A 20 -13.17 -3.03 8.36
C SER A 20 -13.89 -2.81 7.02
N VAL A 21 -13.83 -3.78 6.10
CA VAL A 21 -14.56 -3.74 4.84
C VAL A 21 -16.07 -3.74 5.07
N SER A 22 -16.57 -4.56 6.00
CA SER A 22 -17.99 -4.60 6.35
C SER A 22 -18.45 -3.26 6.93
N LEU A 23 -17.71 -2.68 7.85
CA LEU A 23 -18.02 -1.36 8.45
C LEU A 23 -18.00 -0.26 7.39
N ALA A 24 -17.00 -0.25 6.51
CA ALA A 24 -16.89 0.76 5.46
C ALA A 24 -18.06 0.66 4.47
N LYS A 25 -18.48 -0.55 4.09
CA LYS A 25 -19.67 -0.76 3.26
C LYS A 25 -20.95 -0.28 3.95
N MET A 26 -21.10 -0.56 5.24
CA MET A 26 -22.25 -0.06 6.03
C MET A 26 -22.28 1.47 6.12
N ALA A 27 -21.11 2.10 6.10
CA ALA A 27 -20.97 3.56 6.06
C ALA A 27 -21.17 4.15 4.66
N GLY A 28 -21.48 3.34 3.65
CA GLY A 28 -21.72 3.81 2.28
C GLY A 28 -20.45 4.17 1.50
N ILE A 29 -19.28 3.73 1.95
CA ILE A 29 -18.01 4.00 1.27
C ILE A 29 -17.93 3.14 0.00
N PRO A 30 -17.61 3.70 -1.18
CA PRO A 30 -17.44 2.95 -2.42
C PRO A 30 -16.38 1.86 -2.33
N THR A 31 -16.60 0.73 -3.01
CA THR A 31 -15.74 -0.46 -2.93
C THR A 31 -14.32 -0.18 -3.40
N GLU A 32 -14.15 0.69 -4.38
CA GLU A 32 -12.85 1.11 -4.92
C GLU A 32 -12.01 1.80 -3.85
N VAL A 33 -12.62 2.73 -3.10
CA VAL A 33 -11.94 3.44 -1.99
C VAL A 33 -11.59 2.48 -0.87
N ILE A 34 -12.48 1.54 -0.53
CA ILE A 34 -12.19 0.51 0.47
C ILE A 34 -10.96 -0.31 0.04
N GLY A 35 -10.86 -0.68 -1.24
CA GLY A 35 -9.73 -1.44 -1.76
C GLY A 35 -8.39 -0.71 -1.62
N VAL A 36 -8.31 0.53 -2.12
CA VAL A 36 -7.04 1.29 -2.13
C VAL A 36 -6.67 1.90 -0.76
N THR A 37 -7.56 1.86 0.22
CA THR A 37 -7.32 2.39 1.57
C THR A 37 -7.34 1.30 2.63
N VAL A 38 -8.53 0.82 2.99
CA VAL A 38 -8.71 -0.11 4.13
C VAL A 38 -8.06 -1.45 3.85
N VAL A 39 -8.31 -2.05 2.68
CA VAL A 39 -7.74 -3.36 2.34
C VAL A 39 -6.22 -3.24 2.19
N ALA A 40 -5.73 -2.22 1.50
CA ALA A 40 -4.29 -1.98 1.34
C ALA A 40 -3.60 -1.80 2.71
N LEU A 41 -4.19 -1.03 3.62
CA LEU A 41 -3.65 -0.87 4.98
C LEU A 41 -3.63 -2.20 5.74
N CYS A 42 -4.74 -2.94 5.74
CA CYS A 42 -4.85 -4.21 6.48
C CYS A 42 -3.89 -5.27 5.95
N THR A 43 -3.75 -5.39 4.63
CA THR A 43 -2.82 -6.35 4.02
C THR A 43 -1.36 -6.00 4.26
N SER A 44 -1.03 -4.72 4.47
CA SER A 44 0.33 -4.24 4.78
C SER A 44 0.65 -4.20 6.28
N LEU A 45 -0.30 -4.53 7.16
CA LEU A 45 -0.04 -4.55 8.61
C LEU A 45 1.07 -5.53 9.02
N PRO A 46 1.16 -6.76 8.47
CA PRO A 46 2.25 -7.68 8.80
C PRO A 46 3.63 -7.08 8.49
N GLU A 47 3.77 -6.43 7.33
CA GLU A 47 5.00 -5.75 6.90
C GLU A 47 5.33 -4.59 7.83
N LEU A 48 4.33 -3.79 8.20
CA LEU A 48 4.49 -2.66 9.11
C LEU A 48 4.97 -3.12 10.49
N VAL A 49 4.33 -4.14 11.07
CA VAL A 49 4.72 -4.71 12.36
C VAL A 49 6.16 -5.26 12.31
N THR A 50 6.50 -5.98 11.25
CA THR A 50 7.85 -6.52 11.05
C THR A 50 8.88 -5.39 10.90
N ALA A 51 8.57 -4.35 10.14
CA ALA A 51 9.46 -3.21 9.94
C ALA A 51 9.70 -2.45 11.26
N ILE A 52 8.65 -2.13 12.02
CA ILE A 52 8.75 -1.43 13.30
C ILE A 52 9.52 -2.28 14.33
N THR A 53 9.22 -3.56 14.42
CA THR A 53 9.89 -4.48 15.36
C THR A 53 11.38 -4.62 15.05
N SER A 54 11.73 -4.71 13.76
CA SER A 54 13.13 -4.79 13.31
C SER A 54 13.88 -3.49 13.63
N LEU A 55 13.26 -2.34 13.41
CA LEU A 55 13.83 -1.03 13.78
C LEU A 55 14.03 -0.89 15.29
N ALA A 56 13.03 -1.26 16.08
CA ALA A 56 13.11 -1.21 17.54
C ALA A 56 14.23 -2.11 18.10
N LYS A 57 14.56 -3.19 17.41
CA LYS A 57 15.68 -4.09 17.74
C LYS A 57 17.02 -3.68 17.15
N GLY A 58 17.11 -2.53 16.49
CA GLY A 58 18.34 -2.02 15.88
C GLY A 58 18.69 -2.64 14.51
N HIS A 59 17.80 -3.44 13.93
CA HIS A 59 18.02 -4.11 12.64
C HIS A 59 17.43 -3.30 11.46
N GLY A 60 17.89 -2.06 11.25
CA GLY A 60 17.37 -1.17 10.21
C GLY A 60 17.51 -1.72 8.78
N SER A 61 18.58 -2.44 8.48
CA SER A 61 18.78 -3.08 7.17
C SER A 61 17.75 -4.17 6.90
N LEU A 62 17.36 -4.94 7.92
CA LEU A 62 16.32 -5.96 7.81
C LEU A 62 14.94 -5.31 7.58
N SER A 63 14.64 -4.21 8.28
CA SER A 63 13.41 -3.45 8.07
C SER A 63 13.29 -2.93 6.63
N LEU A 64 14.33 -2.30 6.12
CA LEU A 64 14.37 -1.78 4.74
C LEU A 64 14.28 -2.91 3.71
N GLY A 65 15.02 -4.01 3.92
CA GLY A 65 14.98 -5.18 3.06
C GLY A 65 13.60 -5.81 2.98
N ASN A 66 12.87 -5.88 4.10
CA ASN A 66 11.49 -6.39 4.14
C ASN A 66 10.54 -5.52 3.29
N ILE A 67 10.61 -4.19 3.43
CA ILE A 67 9.77 -3.25 2.66
C ILE A 67 10.06 -3.36 1.16
N ILE A 68 11.33 -3.32 0.76
CA ILE A 68 11.73 -3.41 -0.66
C ILE A 68 11.37 -4.79 -1.20
N GLY A 69 11.64 -5.86 -0.44
CA GLY A 69 11.33 -7.23 -0.84
C GLY A 69 9.84 -7.46 -1.06
N ALA A 70 8.98 -6.96 -0.17
CA ALA A 70 7.53 -7.03 -0.32
C ALA A 70 7.04 -6.30 -1.58
N ASN A 71 7.58 -5.13 -1.88
CA ASN A 71 7.25 -4.38 -3.10
C ASN A 71 7.65 -5.15 -4.37
N ILE A 72 8.85 -5.70 -4.42
CA ILE A 72 9.32 -6.52 -5.56
C ILE A 72 8.44 -7.77 -5.70
N PHE A 73 8.16 -8.45 -4.60
CA PHE A 73 7.31 -9.64 -4.60
C PHE A 73 5.92 -9.34 -5.17
N ASN A 74 5.28 -8.27 -4.69
CA ASN A 74 3.95 -7.89 -5.15
C ASN A 74 3.93 -7.46 -6.63
N LEU A 75 4.89 -6.64 -7.06
CA LEU A 75 4.93 -6.15 -8.43
C LEU A 75 5.35 -7.23 -9.44
N VAL A 76 6.30 -8.08 -9.10
CA VAL A 76 6.86 -9.05 -10.05
C VAL A 76 6.11 -10.39 -9.97
N LEU A 77 6.07 -10.99 -8.76
CA LEU A 77 5.51 -12.33 -8.64
C LEU A 77 3.99 -12.30 -8.63
N VAL A 78 3.38 -11.53 -7.72
CA VAL A 78 1.91 -11.53 -7.58
C VAL A 78 1.24 -10.99 -8.83
N SER A 79 1.66 -9.81 -9.31
CA SER A 79 1.06 -9.22 -10.53
C SER A 79 1.40 -10.03 -11.77
N GLY A 80 2.63 -10.55 -11.89
CA GLY A 80 3.04 -11.41 -12.99
C GLY A 80 2.22 -12.70 -13.06
N MET A 81 2.00 -13.37 -11.94
CA MET A 81 1.14 -14.56 -11.87
C MET A 81 -0.32 -14.23 -12.18
N ALA A 82 -0.85 -13.14 -11.61
CA ALA A 82 -2.23 -12.73 -11.84
C ALA A 82 -2.51 -12.50 -13.33
N VAL A 83 -1.66 -11.74 -14.02
CA VAL A 83 -1.80 -11.46 -15.46
C VAL A 83 -1.60 -12.72 -16.31
N THR A 84 -0.71 -13.63 -15.89
CA THR A 84 -0.47 -14.88 -16.62
C THR A 84 -1.67 -15.84 -16.53
N ILE A 85 -2.30 -15.91 -15.35
CA ILE A 85 -3.46 -16.79 -15.12
C ILE A 85 -4.72 -16.21 -15.76
N SER A 86 -4.96 -14.93 -15.58
CA SER A 86 -6.15 -14.25 -16.09
C SER A 86 -5.79 -12.81 -16.50
N PRO A 87 -5.50 -12.56 -17.79
CA PRO A 87 -5.29 -11.20 -18.28
C PRO A 87 -6.52 -10.33 -17.99
N PHE A 88 -6.29 -9.12 -17.49
CA PHE A 88 -7.35 -8.16 -17.18
C PHE A 88 -6.99 -6.76 -17.68
N ALA A 89 -8.00 -5.98 -18.02
CA ALA A 89 -7.85 -4.56 -18.30
C ALA A 89 -7.72 -3.77 -16.98
N VAL A 90 -7.05 -2.63 -17.04
CA VAL A 90 -7.04 -1.71 -15.88
C VAL A 90 -8.49 -1.29 -15.59
N PRO A 91 -8.99 -1.47 -14.36
CA PRO A 91 -10.37 -1.15 -14.03
C PRO A 91 -10.74 0.30 -14.38
N GLU A 92 -11.87 0.49 -15.04
CA GLU A 92 -12.44 1.81 -15.31
C GLU A 92 -13.33 2.25 -14.13
N GLY A 93 -12.76 2.26 -12.91
CA GLY A 93 -13.49 2.62 -11.70
C GLY A 93 -13.70 4.13 -11.56
N SER A 94 -12.99 4.74 -10.65
CA SER A 94 -13.06 6.18 -10.40
C SER A 94 -12.42 6.99 -11.53
N LYS A 95 -13.01 8.15 -11.82
CA LYS A 95 -12.46 9.11 -12.77
C LYS A 95 -11.87 10.31 -12.02
N PHE A 96 -10.68 10.70 -12.41
CA PHE A 96 -10.04 11.93 -11.92
C PHE A 96 -9.85 12.88 -13.12
N LEU A 97 -10.44 14.07 -13.06
CA LEU A 97 -10.44 15.04 -14.14
C LEU A 97 -10.92 14.45 -15.50
N GLY A 98 -11.92 13.57 -15.47
CA GLY A 98 -12.47 12.93 -16.68
C GLY A 98 -11.66 11.74 -17.22
N HIS A 99 -10.51 11.41 -16.63
CA HIS A 99 -9.66 10.29 -17.01
C HIS A 99 -9.68 9.19 -15.95
N ASN A 100 -9.29 7.97 -16.33
CA ASN A 100 -9.16 6.86 -15.40
C ASN A 100 -8.15 7.19 -14.28
N ALA A 101 -8.63 7.23 -13.04
CA ALA A 101 -7.84 7.62 -11.88
C ALA A 101 -6.61 6.69 -11.67
N SER A 102 -6.74 5.41 -11.95
CA SER A 102 -5.62 4.47 -11.82
C SER A 102 -4.47 4.80 -12.76
N LEU A 103 -4.77 5.22 -14.00
CA LEU A 103 -3.74 5.55 -14.98
C LEU A 103 -3.09 6.91 -14.76
N VAL A 104 -3.88 7.91 -14.36
CA VAL A 104 -3.41 9.31 -14.28
C VAL A 104 -2.90 9.68 -12.87
N LEU A 105 -3.44 9.06 -11.84
CA LEU A 105 -3.12 9.38 -10.44
C LEU A 105 -2.36 8.24 -9.74
N GLU A 106 -2.94 7.04 -9.68
CA GLU A 106 -2.44 5.98 -8.80
C GLU A 106 -1.08 5.42 -9.27
N ILE A 107 -0.97 5.06 -10.54
CA ILE A 107 0.28 4.51 -11.10
C ILE A 107 1.42 5.55 -11.08
N PRO A 108 1.23 6.80 -11.55
CA PRO A 108 2.28 7.83 -11.45
C PRO A 108 2.68 8.15 -10.01
N LEU A 109 1.71 8.18 -9.08
CA LEU A 109 1.98 8.39 -7.66
C LEU A 109 2.81 7.25 -7.08
N MET A 110 2.46 5.99 -7.37
CA MET A 110 3.23 4.81 -6.95
C MET A 110 4.68 4.89 -7.43
N VAL A 111 4.91 5.19 -8.71
CA VAL A 111 6.25 5.34 -9.28
C VAL A 111 7.01 6.48 -8.58
N THR A 112 6.35 7.60 -8.33
CA THR A 112 6.95 8.76 -7.64
C THR A 112 7.36 8.41 -6.21
N VAL A 113 6.49 7.76 -5.45
CA VAL A 113 6.78 7.30 -4.08
C VAL A 113 7.97 6.32 -4.05
N MET A 114 7.99 5.36 -4.98
CA MET A 114 9.12 4.43 -5.13
C MET A 114 10.42 5.17 -5.46
N ALA A 115 10.39 6.15 -6.35
CA ALA A 115 11.55 6.96 -6.68
C ALA A 115 12.06 7.78 -5.49
N ILE A 116 11.18 8.44 -4.73
CA ILE A 116 11.52 9.20 -3.52
C ILE A 116 12.18 8.31 -2.47
N MET A 117 11.75 7.06 -2.34
CA MET A 117 12.35 6.12 -1.39
C MET A 117 13.69 5.57 -1.89
N THR A 118 13.76 5.16 -3.16
CA THR A 118 14.88 4.37 -3.69
C THR A 118 16.05 5.23 -4.15
N LEU A 119 15.81 6.33 -4.88
CA LEU A 119 16.88 7.13 -5.47
C LEU A 119 17.84 7.71 -4.42
N PRO A 120 17.37 8.33 -3.31
CA PRO A 120 18.29 8.83 -2.29
C PRO A 120 19.02 7.71 -1.54
N ALA A 121 18.39 6.53 -1.40
CA ALA A 121 19.04 5.36 -0.79
C ALA A 121 20.19 4.85 -1.68
N LEU A 122 20.00 4.80 -3.00
CA LEU A 122 21.02 4.40 -3.96
C LEU A 122 22.20 5.40 -3.99
N VAL A 123 21.91 6.71 -3.96
CA VAL A 123 22.97 7.75 -4.08
C VAL A 123 23.70 7.98 -2.76
N LYS A 124 23.00 7.93 -1.63
CA LYS A 124 23.55 8.33 -0.31
C LYS A 124 23.70 7.17 0.68
N GLY A 125 23.26 5.97 0.32
CA GLY A 125 23.32 4.76 1.15
C GLY A 125 22.51 4.85 2.44
N LYS A 126 21.61 5.83 2.58
CA LYS A 126 20.81 6.03 3.80
C LYS A 126 19.51 6.76 3.52
N LEU A 127 18.50 6.45 4.32
CA LEU A 127 17.22 7.13 4.37
C LEU A 127 17.22 8.20 5.47
N ARG A 128 16.56 9.31 5.24
CA ARG A 128 16.46 10.43 6.18
C ARG A 128 15.03 10.57 6.69
N ARG A 129 14.88 11.10 7.91
CA ARG A 129 13.55 11.31 8.53
C ARG A 129 12.60 12.17 7.68
N TRP A 130 13.12 13.19 6.99
CA TRP A 130 12.30 14.05 6.14
C TRP A 130 11.61 13.28 4.98
N GLN A 131 12.28 12.25 4.44
CA GLN A 131 11.68 11.38 3.41
C GLN A 131 10.50 10.60 3.98
N GLY A 132 10.63 10.05 5.19
CA GLY A 132 9.52 9.38 5.87
C GLY A 132 8.34 10.33 6.11
N ILE A 133 8.59 11.56 6.59
CA ILE A 133 7.55 12.57 6.80
C ILE A 133 6.88 12.93 5.47
N LEU A 134 7.67 13.12 4.41
CA LEU A 134 7.14 13.40 3.07
C LEU A 134 6.25 12.27 2.55
N LEU A 135 6.71 11.03 2.68
CA LEU A 135 5.94 9.85 2.23
C LEU A 135 4.62 9.69 3.01
N LEU A 136 4.64 9.92 4.33
CA LEU A 136 3.41 9.92 5.14
C LEU A 136 2.46 11.05 4.73
N GLY A 137 3.00 12.24 4.43
CA GLY A 137 2.20 13.36 3.92
C GLY A 137 1.57 13.07 2.56
N ILE A 138 2.32 12.46 1.65
CA ILE A 138 1.81 12.02 0.34
C ILE A 138 0.70 10.98 0.52
N TYR A 139 0.88 10.00 1.40
CA TYR A 139 -0.15 8.99 1.67
C TYR A 139 -1.41 9.60 2.26
N ALA A 140 -1.28 10.51 3.23
CA ALA A 140 -2.45 11.20 3.80
C ALA A 140 -3.20 12.02 2.74
N ALA A 141 -2.47 12.76 1.89
CA ALA A 141 -3.07 13.50 0.78
C ALA A 141 -3.77 12.57 -0.23
N PHE A 142 -3.16 11.43 -0.54
CA PHE A 142 -3.74 10.41 -1.42
C PHE A 142 -5.07 9.87 -0.86
N VAL A 143 -5.10 9.51 0.43
CA VAL A 143 -6.34 9.02 1.07
C VAL A 143 -7.45 10.08 1.03
N VAL A 144 -7.12 11.34 1.35
CA VAL A 144 -8.09 12.44 1.28
C VAL A 144 -8.60 12.60 -0.15
N LEU A 145 -7.72 12.58 -1.15
CA LEU A 145 -8.09 12.70 -2.55
C LEU A 145 -8.99 11.56 -3.01
N GLN A 146 -8.70 10.32 -2.62
CA GLN A 146 -9.55 9.17 -2.92
C GLN A 146 -10.96 9.31 -2.34
N VAL A 147 -11.07 9.83 -1.12
CA VAL A 147 -12.36 10.11 -0.50
C VAL A 147 -13.12 11.22 -1.28
N LEU A 148 -12.44 12.29 -1.68
CA LEU A 148 -13.04 13.38 -2.47
C LEU A 148 -13.54 12.91 -3.83
N ILE A 149 -12.76 12.06 -4.52
CA ILE A 149 -13.16 11.44 -5.79
C ILE A 149 -14.40 10.55 -5.58
N ALA A 150 -14.42 9.76 -4.51
CA ALA A 150 -15.52 8.85 -4.19
C ALA A 150 -16.84 9.59 -3.88
N VAL A 151 -16.75 10.76 -3.27
CA VAL A 151 -17.92 11.61 -2.96
C VAL A 151 -18.32 12.45 -4.17
N GLY A 152 -17.55 12.43 -5.26
CA GLY A 152 -17.86 13.18 -6.50
C GLY A 152 -17.61 14.68 -6.40
N ILE A 153 -16.67 15.08 -5.55
CA ILE A 153 -16.27 16.50 -5.40
C ILE A 153 -15.22 16.89 -6.45
N VAL A 154 -14.42 15.91 -6.89
CA VAL A 154 -13.31 16.10 -7.85
C VAL A 154 -13.39 15.09 -8.98
#